data_0afee67c37608626fafbc3ff8ce47b6e
#
_entry.id   0afee67c37608626fafbc3ff8ce47b6e
#
_cell.length_a   1.000
_cell.length_b   1.000
_cell.length_c   1.000
_cell.angle_alpha   90.00
_cell.angle_beta   90.00
_cell.angle_gamma   90.00
#
_symmetry.space_group_name_H-M   'P 1'
#
loop_
_entity.id
_entity.type
_entity.pdbx_description
1 polymer ?
#
loop_
_entity_poly.entity_id
_entity_poly.type
_entity_poly.pdbx_seq_one_letter_code
_entity_poly.pdbx_strand_id
1 'polypeptide(L)'
;MNYEVIVVGGGHAGCEAALASSRKGHKTLLVTGNINNIATMPCNPSIGGSAKGIIVREIDALGGSMGEVADVTLIQMKMLNYAKGPAVKSLRAQADKITYPREMLKVLRSEKNLSIKEGMVEDLIVKDNTVHGVVLDTGENIISNIVILTTGTYLKSDILVGDTRTRSGPHNERPSMHLSDNLKKYGFNILRLKTGTPPRIDRSTIDFTKTQREDGDKEAYTFSHTNPPVYDVNNQEPCHLIYTTEETKKIILDNLNKSSMYGGLNDITGVGPRYCPSIEDKIVRFNDKERHQLFLEPESKYYDDIYLQGFSTSMPRNIQEEMVHSLPGLEKAKILRYAYAIEYDAIYPTQIKPSLETKVLNNLFTAGQINGTSGYEEAACQGLIAGINAGLKLEGKEPLILKRNEAYIGVLIDDLVTKGTKEPYRMLTSRAEYRLLLRHDNSDLRLTEYGHNVGLVTGAKYQKFKEKKQNILELIEKLKEIKITVDNERRRVTTTVYDYIKNPTAKLEELNKVFNLNLNYSKEVLEEAEIQIKYEGYIKKVEREAEKMLKNEEKQIPLDIDYDKVPNLASEARQKLKEVRPLNIAQAIRISGVNPADISILLVYLRKFYNV
;
A
#
# COMPACT_ATOMS: atom_id res chain seq x y z
N MET A 1 -1.52 6.13 33.53
CA MET A 1 -1.66 4.70 33.15
C MET A 1 -0.49 4.36 32.25
N ASN A 2 0.16 3.22 32.51
CA ASN A 2 1.24 2.77 31.61
C ASN A 2 0.64 1.88 30.54
N TYR A 3 1.02 2.13 29.28
CA TYR A 3 0.69 1.30 28.13
C TYR A 3 1.93 0.49 27.71
N GLU A 4 1.74 -0.63 27.04
CA GLU A 4 2.84 -1.38 26.46
C GLU A 4 3.21 -0.79 25.10
N VAL A 5 2.20 -0.37 24.31
CA VAL A 5 2.39 0.24 22.99
C VAL A 5 1.55 1.52 22.88
N ILE A 6 2.15 2.60 22.40
CA ILE A 6 1.45 3.81 21.97
C ILE A 6 1.58 3.91 20.45
N VAL A 7 0.44 4.05 19.75
CA VAL A 7 0.38 4.34 18.32
C VAL A 7 -0.03 5.80 18.14
N VAL A 8 0.75 6.57 17.40
CA VAL A 8 0.53 8.00 17.18
C VAL A 8 0.01 8.24 15.77
N GLY A 9 -1.25 8.68 15.66
CA GLY A 9 -1.95 8.94 14.41
C GLY A 9 -3.01 7.88 14.09
N GLY A 10 -4.23 8.34 13.82
CA GLY A 10 -5.42 7.50 13.53
C GLY A 10 -5.67 7.23 12.05
N GLY A 11 -4.67 7.36 11.17
CA GLY A 11 -4.77 6.98 9.76
C GLY A 11 -4.74 5.47 9.54
N HIS A 12 -4.71 5.03 8.27
CA HIS A 12 -4.74 3.58 7.94
C HIS A 12 -3.59 2.80 8.58
N ALA A 13 -2.39 3.37 8.63
CA ALA A 13 -1.25 2.75 9.31
C ALA A 13 -1.49 2.62 10.83
N GLY A 14 -1.99 3.67 11.45
CA GLY A 14 -2.25 3.68 12.90
C GLY A 14 -3.36 2.70 13.30
N CYS A 15 -4.42 2.60 12.50
CA CYS A 15 -5.49 1.63 12.72
C CYS A 15 -4.97 0.20 12.71
N GLU A 16 -4.24 -0.19 11.68
CA GLU A 16 -3.69 -1.55 11.56
C GLU A 16 -2.63 -1.85 12.61
N ALA A 17 -1.76 -0.87 12.97
CA ALA A 17 -0.78 -1.04 14.02
C ALA A 17 -1.43 -1.23 15.41
N ALA A 18 -2.45 -0.44 15.72
CA ALA A 18 -3.18 -0.53 16.98
C ALA A 18 -3.96 -1.84 17.10
N LEU A 19 -4.62 -2.28 16.02
CA LEU A 19 -5.32 -3.55 15.96
C LEU A 19 -4.36 -4.73 16.11
N ALA A 20 -3.24 -4.73 15.40
CA ALA A 20 -2.25 -5.80 15.49
C ALA A 20 -1.69 -5.95 16.90
N SER A 21 -1.27 -4.86 17.52
CA SER A 21 -0.72 -4.86 18.87
C SER A 21 -1.75 -5.29 19.91
N SER A 22 -2.96 -4.74 19.88
CA SER A 22 -4.01 -5.06 20.85
C SER A 22 -4.53 -6.49 20.73
N ARG A 23 -4.67 -7.02 19.50
CA ARG A 23 -5.08 -8.41 19.24
C ARG A 23 -4.04 -9.43 19.70
N LYS A 24 -2.76 -9.07 19.72
CA LYS A 24 -1.71 -9.87 20.34
C LYS A 24 -1.76 -9.86 21.87
N GLY A 25 -2.67 -9.12 22.49
CA GLY A 25 -2.86 -9.05 23.93
C GLY A 25 -2.17 -7.88 24.62
N HIS A 26 -1.45 -7.03 23.87
CA HIS A 26 -0.71 -5.90 24.46
C HIS A 26 -1.63 -4.70 24.72
N LYS A 27 -1.49 -4.10 25.90
CA LYS A 27 -2.23 -2.88 26.28
C LYS A 27 -1.78 -1.71 25.41
N THR A 28 -2.62 -1.35 24.47
CA THR A 28 -2.31 -0.39 23.39
C THR A 28 -3.13 0.89 23.55
N LEU A 29 -2.51 2.04 23.30
CA LEU A 29 -3.16 3.34 23.18
C LEU A 29 -2.99 3.87 21.75
N LEU A 30 -4.10 4.20 21.10
CA LEU A 30 -4.10 4.99 19.86
C LEU A 30 -4.34 6.46 20.21
N VAL A 31 -3.34 7.31 19.93
CA VAL A 31 -3.45 8.77 20.10
C VAL A 31 -3.68 9.41 18.72
N THR A 32 -4.73 10.20 18.60
CA THR A 32 -5.07 10.91 17.35
C THR A 32 -5.49 12.34 17.63
N GLY A 33 -5.20 13.26 16.72
CA GLY A 33 -5.59 14.67 16.86
C GLY A 33 -7.10 14.88 16.81
N ASN A 34 -7.86 13.97 16.17
CA ASN A 34 -9.30 14.03 16.11
C ASN A 34 -9.86 12.61 15.91
N ILE A 35 -10.65 12.12 16.85
CA ILE A 35 -11.23 10.76 16.80
C ILE A 35 -12.19 10.60 15.61
N ASN A 36 -12.88 11.67 15.21
CA ASN A 36 -13.82 11.63 14.08
C ASN A 36 -13.12 11.48 12.72
N ASN A 37 -11.80 11.71 12.68
CA ASN A 37 -10.98 11.59 11.47
C ASN A 37 -10.20 10.28 11.38
N ILE A 38 -10.46 9.33 12.27
CA ILE A 38 -9.85 8.00 12.21
C ILE A 38 -10.21 7.32 10.88
N ALA A 39 -9.19 6.80 10.17
CA ALA A 39 -9.30 6.10 8.90
C ALA A 39 -10.02 6.89 7.79
N THR A 40 -10.05 8.22 7.87
CA THR A 40 -10.59 9.04 6.78
C THR A 40 -9.76 8.96 5.52
N MET A 41 -10.42 9.18 4.39
CA MET A 41 -9.82 9.14 3.06
C MET A 41 -9.83 10.55 2.45
N PRO A 42 -8.87 11.43 2.79
CA PRO A 42 -8.87 12.82 2.30
C PRO A 42 -8.62 12.94 0.79
N CYS A 43 -8.00 11.94 0.19
CA CYS A 43 -7.84 11.80 -1.25
C CYS A 43 -8.93 10.90 -1.84
N ASN A 44 -8.66 10.13 -2.88
CA ASN A 44 -9.60 9.20 -3.49
C ASN A 44 -10.11 8.16 -2.48
N PRO A 45 -11.41 8.00 -2.25
CA PRO A 45 -11.97 6.96 -1.39
C PRO A 45 -11.98 5.59 -2.08
N SER A 46 -10.85 5.15 -2.59
CA SER A 46 -10.69 3.84 -3.21
C SER A 46 -9.63 3.01 -2.50
N ILE A 47 -9.92 1.73 -2.33
CA ILE A 47 -9.03 0.72 -1.76
C ILE A 47 -8.69 -0.29 -2.85
N GLY A 48 -7.40 -0.61 -3.00
CA GLY A 48 -6.90 -1.53 -4.02
C GLY A 48 -6.47 -0.83 -5.31
N GLY A 49 -6.54 -1.57 -6.41
CA GLY A 49 -5.95 -1.18 -7.68
C GLY A 49 -4.74 -2.04 -8.02
N SER A 50 -4.10 -1.79 -9.16
CA SER A 50 -2.94 -2.58 -9.63
C SER A 50 -1.84 -2.66 -8.55
N ALA A 51 -1.39 -3.85 -8.20
CA ALA A 51 -0.54 -4.21 -7.07
C ALA A 51 -1.17 -3.95 -5.69
N LYS A 52 -1.88 -2.85 -5.50
CA LYS A 52 -2.44 -2.44 -4.19
C LYS A 52 -3.53 -3.38 -3.70
N GLY A 53 -4.42 -3.86 -4.58
CA GLY A 53 -5.42 -4.86 -4.22
C GLY A 53 -4.79 -6.18 -3.76
N ILE A 54 -3.59 -6.52 -4.26
CA ILE A 54 -2.82 -7.66 -3.76
C ILE A 54 -2.36 -7.39 -2.32
N ILE A 55 -1.84 -6.19 -2.05
CA ILE A 55 -1.45 -5.78 -0.68
C ILE A 55 -2.62 -5.87 0.28
N VAL A 56 -3.83 -5.44 -0.12
CA VAL A 56 -5.02 -5.52 0.76
C VAL A 56 -5.33 -6.98 1.10
N ARG A 57 -5.24 -7.89 0.14
CA ARG A 57 -5.42 -9.33 0.40
C ARG A 57 -4.26 -9.93 1.23
N GLU A 58 -3.05 -9.41 1.11
CA GLU A 58 -1.94 -9.78 1.98
C GLU A 58 -2.16 -9.30 3.42
N ILE A 59 -2.71 -8.09 3.60
CA ILE A 59 -3.14 -7.56 4.91
C ILE A 59 -4.20 -8.48 5.55
N ASP A 60 -5.23 -8.88 4.79
CA ASP A 60 -6.27 -9.79 5.27
C ASP A 60 -5.69 -11.16 5.65
N ALA A 61 -4.82 -11.73 4.82
CA ALA A 61 -4.17 -13.02 5.08
C ALA A 61 -3.32 -13.02 6.36
N LEU A 62 -2.74 -11.88 6.72
CA LEU A 62 -1.97 -11.68 7.96
C LEU A 62 -2.86 -11.37 9.17
N GLY A 63 -4.16 -11.17 9.00
CA GLY A 63 -5.11 -10.84 10.07
C GLY A 63 -5.37 -9.36 10.28
N GLY A 64 -5.03 -8.49 9.29
CA GLY A 64 -5.41 -7.08 9.28
C GLY A 64 -6.89 -6.86 8.91
N SER A 65 -7.37 -5.63 9.00
CA SER A 65 -8.79 -5.30 8.92
C SER A 65 -9.19 -4.47 7.70
N MET A 66 -8.24 -3.86 6.97
CA MET A 66 -8.55 -2.97 5.83
C MET A 66 -9.45 -3.62 4.78
N GLY A 67 -9.18 -4.88 4.42
CA GLY A 67 -9.95 -5.63 3.43
C GLY A 67 -11.38 -5.89 3.89
N GLU A 68 -11.57 -6.36 5.10
CA GLU A 68 -12.89 -6.64 5.67
C GLU A 68 -13.73 -5.36 5.80
N VAL A 69 -13.13 -4.26 6.23
CA VAL A 69 -13.83 -2.97 6.32
C VAL A 69 -14.20 -2.43 4.94
N ALA A 70 -13.31 -2.60 3.95
CA ALA A 70 -13.61 -2.23 2.57
C ALA A 70 -14.76 -3.06 1.99
N ASP A 71 -14.80 -4.37 2.24
CA ASP A 71 -15.83 -5.28 1.73
C ASP A 71 -17.24 -4.92 2.21
N VAL A 72 -17.37 -4.41 3.43
CA VAL A 72 -18.69 -4.03 4.00
C VAL A 72 -19.09 -2.57 3.74
N THR A 73 -18.18 -1.75 3.21
CA THR A 73 -18.41 -0.30 3.01
C THR A 73 -18.22 0.15 1.56
N LEU A 74 -17.95 -0.75 0.65
CA LEU A 74 -17.77 -0.41 -0.76
C LEU A 74 -19.07 0.06 -1.42
N ILE A 75 -18.94 0.92 -2.42
CA ILE A 75 -20.02 1.37 -3.28
C ILE A 75 -19.86 0.87 -4.72
N GLN A 76 -18.64 0.46 -5.10
CA GLN A 76 -18.36 -0.23 -6.36
C GLN A 76 -17.15 -1.17 -6.20
N MET A 77 -17.17 -2.32 -6.89
CA MET A 77 -16.05 -3.28 -6.95
C MET A 77 -15.72 -3.62 -8.41
N LYS A 78 -14.43 -3.64 -8.72
CA LYS A 78 -13.89 -4.07 -10.02
C LYS A 78 -12.67 -4.97 -9.88
N MET A 79 -12.59 -6.01 -10.72
CA MET A 79 -11.37 -6.78 -10.96
C MET A 79 -10.59 -6.15 -12.11
N LEU A 80 -9.45 -5.55 -11.80
CA LEU A 80 -8.58 -4.93 -12.80
C LEU A 80 -7.68 -5.97 -13.49
N ASN A 81 -7.29 -5.67 -14.72
CA ASN A 81 -6.36 -6.47 -15.53
C ASN A 81 -6.82 -7.92 -15.75
N TYR A 82 -8.12 -8.18 -15.78
CA TYR A 82 -8.69 -9.53 -15.93
C TYR A 82 -8.10 -10.27 -17.14
N ALA A 83 -7.98 -9.60 -18.29
CA ALA A 83 -7.46 -10.17 -19.54
C ALA A 83 -5.93 -10.30 -19.60
N LYS A 84 -5.18 -9.74 -18.62
CA LYS A 84 -3.70 -9.73 -18.64
C LYS A 84 -3.06 -10.91 -17.91
N GLY A 85 -3.86 -11.85 -17.42
CA GLY A 85 -3.41 -13.04 -16.70
C GLY A 85 -3.27 -12.86 -15.18
N PRO A 86 -3.07 -13.98 -14.44
CA PRO A 86 -3.19 -14.00 -12.97
C PRO A 86 -2.13 -13.16 -12.23
N ALA A 87 -0.95 -12.98 -12.83
CA ALA A 87 0.16 -12.26 -12.19
C ALA A 87 -0.09 -10.76 -11.95
N VAL A 88 -1.12 -10.18 -12.56
CA VAL A 88 -1.45 -8.75 -12.48
C VAL A 88 -2.91 -8.44 -12.20
N LYS A 89 -3.76 -9.48 -12.08
CA LYS A 89 -5.14 -9.32 -11.61
C LYS A 89 -5.15 -8.68 -10.23
N SER A 90 -6.08 -7.75 -9.98
CA SER A 90 -6.15 -7.08 -8.70
C SER A 90 -7.50 -6.40 -8.49
N LEU A 91 -8.05 -6.48 -7.30
CA LEU A 91 -9.30 -5.81 -6.93
C LEU A 91 -9.11 -4.32 -6.70
N ARG A 92 -10.14 -3.56 -7.05
CA ARG A 92 -10.31 -2.16 -6.68
C ARG A 92 -11.74 -1.92 -6.23
N ALA A 93 -11.90 -1.48 -4.99
CA ALA A 93 -13.16 -1.04 -4.43
C ALA A 93 -13.20 0.49 -4.37
N GLN A 94 -14.30 1.09 -4.83
CA GLN A 94 -14.66 2.44 -4.44
C GLN A 94 -15.33 2.33 -3.08
N ALA A 95 -14.72 2.87 -2.02
CA ALA A 95 -15.25 2.83 -0.67
C ALA A 95 -16.17 4.04 -0.42
N ASP A 96 -17.11 3.89 0.48
CA ASP A 96 -17.92 5.01 0.96
C ASP A 96 -17.14 5.79 2.02
N LYS A 97 -16.91 7.07 1.76
CA LYS A 97 -16.08 7.97 2.59
C LYS A 97 -16.67 8.25 3.98
N ILE A 98 -17.95 7.99 4.17
CA ILE A 98 -18.64 8.14 5.46
C ILE A 98 -18.62 6.83 6.24
N THR A 99 -18.97 5.71 5.58
CA THR A 99 -19.15 4.43 6.27
C THR A 99 -17.84 3.73 6.57
N TYR A 100 -16.82 3.86 5.71
CA TYR A 100 -15.51 3.23 5.94
C TYR A 100 -14.85 3.68 7.25
N PRO A 101 -14.70 5.00 7.55
CA PRO A 101 -14.15 5.46 8.81
C PRO A 101 -15.00 5.03 10.02
N ARG A 102 -16.32 5.07 9.89
CA ARG A 102 -17.24 4.64 10.95
C ARG A 102 -17.11 3.16 11.29
N GLU A 103 -17.01 2.30 10.27
CA GLU A 103 -16.84 0.87 10.47
C GLU A 103 -15.45 0.56 11.06
N MET A 104 -14.38 1.22 10.59
CA MET A 104 -13.05 1.07 11.16
C MET A 104 -13.00 1.52 12.63
N LEU A 105 -13.63 2.63 12.97
CA LEU A 105 -13.74 3.09 14.36
C LEU A 105 -14.51 2.10 15.25
N LYS A 106 -15.56 1.48 14.72
CA LYS A 106 -16.29 0.42 15.40
C LYS A 106 -15.40 -0.80 15.67
N VAL A 107 -14.61 -1.24 14.67
CA VAL A 107 -13.64 -2.33 14.82
C VAL A 107 -12.62 -1.98 15.92
N LEU A 108 -12.04 -0.78 15.90
CA LEU A 108 -11.09 -0.34 16.92
C LEU A 108 -11.70 -0.34 18.33
N ARG A 109 -12.91 0.15 18.47
CA ARG A 109 -13.62 0.21 19.76
C ARG A 109 -14.04 -1.17 20.30
N SER A 110 -14.11 -2.17 19.44
CA SER A 110 -14.44 -3.54 19.87
C SER A 110 -13.25 -4.29 20.49
N GLU A 111 -12.03 -3.77 20.35
CA GLU A 111 -10.83 -4.42 20.85
C GLU A 111 -10.62 -4.16 22.36
N LYS A 112 -10.52 -5.24 23.14
CA LYS A 112 -10.44 -5.17 24.60
C LYS A 112 -9.18 -4.48 25.13
N ASN A 113 -8.06 -4.66 24.44
CA ASN A 113 -6.76 -4.14 24.88
C ASN A 113 -6.42 -2.80 24.24
N LEU A 114 -7.36 -2.16 23.56
CA LEU A 114 -7.17 -0.90 22.85
C LEU A 114 -7.94 0.24 23.51
N SER A 115 -7.20 1.30 23.85
CA SER A 115 -7.78 2.60 24.23
C SER A 115 -7.53 3.62 23.14
N ILE A 116 -8.46 4.56 22.96
CA ILE A 116 -8.32 5.66 22.01
C ILE A 116 -8.34 6.98 22.80
N LYS A 117 -7.38 7.86 22.52
CA LYS A 117 -7.27 9.17 23.16
C LYS A 117 -7.10 10.25 22.10
N GLU A 118 -7.86 11.34 22.24
CA GLU A 118 -7.66 12.53 21.45
C GLU A 118 -6.54 13.39 22.04
N GLY A 119 -5.59 13.81 21.20
CA GLY A 119 -4.45 14.62 21.57
C GLY A 119 -3.42 14.69 20.43
N MET A 120 -2.62 15.75 20.44
CA MET A 120 -1.54 15.94 19.47
C MET A 120 -0.21 15.61 20.15
N VAL A 121 0.53 14.65 19.58
CA VAL A 121 1.87 14.31 20.06
C VAL A 121 2.87 15.30 19.47
N GLU A 122 3.62 15.97 20.33
CA GLU A 122 4.62 17.00 19.93
C GLU A 122 6.05 16.60 20.28
N ASP A 123 6.25 15.60 21.16
CA ASP A 123 7.58 15.08 21.49
C ASP A 123 7.54 13.62 21.95
N LEU A 124 8.72 13.03 22.07
CA LEU A 124 8.96 11.70 22.60
C LEU A 124 9.64 11.80 23.98
N ILE A 125 9.37 10.84 24.86
CA ILE A 125 10.11 10.67 26.11
C ILE A 125 11.28 9.74 25.80
N VAL A 126 12.50 10.29 25.72
CA VAL A 126 13.70 9.54 25.34
C VAL A 126 14.69 9.54 26.48
N LYS A 127 15.23 8.34 26.81
CA LYS A 127 16.33 8.16 27.76
C LYS A 127 17.27 7.09 27.19
N ASP A 128 18.57 7.35 27.22
CA ASP A 128 19.62 6.43 26.78
C ASP A 128 19.32 5.83 25.37
N ASN A 129 19.00 6.70 24.39
CA ASN A 129 18.61 6.35 23.02
C ASN A 129 17.40 5.36 22.93
N THR A 130 16.58 5.30 23.95
CA THR A 130 15.40 4.44 24.02
C THR A 130 14.16 5.28 24.29
N VAL A 131 13.08 5.02 23.55
CA VAL A 131 11.79 5.69 23.73
C VAL A 131 11.02 5.03 24.87
N HIS A 132 10.44 5.85 25.74
CA HIS A 132 9.65 5.45 26.91
C HIS A 132 8.25 6.06 26.94
N GLY A 133 7.81 6.69 25.88
CA GLY A 133 6.49 7.31 25.77
C GLY A 133 6.46 8.55 24.91
N VAL A 134 5.38 9.31 25.05
CA VAL A 134 5.10 10.53 24.27
C VAL A 134 4.72 11.69 25.15
N VAL A 135 4.92 12.90 24.63
CA VAL A 135 4.48 14.18 25.23
C VAL A 135 3.41 14.77 24.33
N LEU A 136 2.24 15.07 24.89
CA LEU A 136 1.17 15.75 24.17
C LEU A 136 1.40 17.28 24.16
N ASP A 137 0.69 17.95 23.27
CA ASP A 137 0.64 19.43 23.16
C ASP A 137 0.15 20.12 24.44
N THR A 138 -0.59 19.39 25.29
CA THR A 138 -1.01 19.83 26.62
C THR A 138 0.09 19.76 27.68
N GLY A 139 1.26 19.19 27.35
CA GLY A 139 2.31 18.87 28.30
C GLY A 139 2.12 17.55 29.06
N GLU A 140 1.05 16.80 28.78
CA GLU A 140 0.81 15.50 29.40
C GLU A 140 1.82 14.46 28.87
N ASN A 141 2.46 13.76 29.81
CA ASN A 141 3.36 12.66 29.55
C ASN A 141 2.62 11.32 29.63
N ILE A 142 2.70 10.51 28.58
CA ILE A 142 2.13 9.15 28.54
C ILE A 142 3.24 8.15 28.36
N ILE A 143 3.40 7.25 29.32
CA ILE A 143 4.49 6.27 29.36
C ILE A 143 4.10 4.99 28.63
N SER A 144 5.04 4.45 27.86
CA SER A 144 4.93 3.14 27.22
C SER A 144 6.29 2.49 27.00
N ASN A 145 6.27 1.17 26.72
CA ASN A 145 7.49 0.43 26.37
C ASN A 145 7.89 0.69 24.90
N ILE A 146 6.90 0.84 24.00
CA ILE A 146 7.11 1.03 22.56
C ILE A 146 6.21 2.13 22.05
N VAL A 147 6.71 2.91 21.09
CA VAL A 147 5.96 3.91 20.34
C VAL A 147 6.01 3.61 18.84
N ILE A 148 4.88 3.71 18.16
CA ILE A 148 4.75 3.58 16.70
C ILE A 148 4.26 4.91 16.14
N LEU A 149 5.06 5.60 15.35
CA LEU A 149 4.68 6.85 14.68
C LEU A 149 4.03 6.58 13.34
N THR A 150 2.82 7.08 13.15
CA THR A 150 2.02 6.95 11.92
C THR A 150 1.39 8.29 11.54
N THR A 151 2.19 9.34 11.52
CA THR A 151 1.76 10.75 11.46
C THR A 151 1.15 11.18 10.12
N GLY A 152 1.26 10.37 9.08
CA GLY A 152 0.67 10.65 7.77
C GLY A 152 1.15 11.96 7.17
N THR A 153 0.22 12.76 6.64
CA THR A 153 0.47 14.09 6.06
C THR A 153 0.41 15.23 7.10
N TYR A 154 0.38 14.93 8.39
CA TYR A 154 0.20 15.95 9.45
C TYR A 154 1.51 16.44 10.05
N LEU A 155 2.65 15.81 9.71
CA LEU A 155 3.93 16.20 10.27
C LEU A 155 4.42 17.49 9.62
N LYS A 156 4.31 18.62 10.33
CA LYS A 156 4.71 19.97 9.91
C LYS A 156 4.15 20.34 8.52
N SER A 157 2.85 20.11 8.31
CA SER A 157 2.25 20.24 7.00
C SER A 157 1.80 21.65 6.64
N ASP A 158 1.87 21.94 5.32
CA ASP A 158 1.39 23.18 4.70
C ASP A 158 0.52 22.86 3.48
N ILE A 159 -0.65 23.48 3.40
CA ILE A 159 -1.52 23.47 2.22
C ILE A 159 -1.12 24.60 1.28
N LEU A 160 -1.07 24.29 -0.03
CA LEU A 160 -0.59 25.17 -1.09
C LEU A 160 -1.67 25.34 -2.16
N VAL A 161 -2.05 26.59 -2.45
CA VAL A 161 -2.98 26.96 -3.52
C VAL A 161 -2.52 28.29 -4.14
N GLY A 162 -2.12 28.26 -5.41
CA GLY A 162 -1.56 29.44 -6.07
C GLY A 162 -0.32 29.98 -5.33
N ASP A 163 -0.38 31.22 -4.91
CA ASP A 163 0.65 31.92 -4.13
C ASP A 163 0.43 31.82 -2.61
N THR A 164 -0.59 31.09 -2.17
CA THR A 164 -0.98 31.00 -0.77
C THR A 164 -0.44 29.72 -0.13
N ARG A 165 0.21 29.89 1.03
CA ARG A 165 0.63 28.81 1.93
C ARG A 165 -0.14 28.93 3.25
N THR A 166 -0.83 27.86 3.63
CA THR A 166 -1.55 27.79 4.91
C THR A 166 -1.04 26.64 5.75
N ARG A 167 -0.63 26.92 6.99
CA ARG A 167 -0.19 25.90 7.94
C ARG A 167 -1.36 25.07 8.40
N SER A 168 -1.56 23.92 7.77
CA SER A 168 -2.71 23.06 8.02
C SER A 168 -2.46 21.63 7.52
N GLY A 169 -3.14 20.65 8.12
CA GLY A 169 -3.33 19.32 7.57
C GLY A 169 -4.53 19.27 6.60
N PRO A 170 -4.87 18.09 6.04
CA PRO A 170 -6.05 17.91 5.21
C PRO A 170 -7.32 18.43 5.91
N HIS A 171 -8.24 19.01 5.15
CA HIS A 171 -9.53 19.52 5.65
C HIS A 171 -9.43 20.59 6.78
N ASN A 172 -8.38 21.40 6.76
CA ASN A 172 -8.07 22.42 7.77
C ASN A 172 -7.81 21.85 9.18
N GLU A 173 -7.43 20.59 9.28
CA GLU A 173 -7.01 19.97 10.54
C GLU A 173 -5.66 20.54 11.02
N ARG A 174 -5.49 20.56 12.34
CA ARG A 174 -4.26 21.03 12.96
C ARG A 174 -3.10 20.05 12.71
N PRO A 175 -1.94 20.49 12.17
CA PRO A 175 -0.77 19.63 12.03
C PRO A 175 0.03 19.54 13.33
N SER A 176 0.84 18.49 13.50
CA SER A 176 1.88 18.43 14.52
C SER A 176 3.06 19.33 14.10
N MET A 177 3.44 20.26 14.96
CA MET A 177 4.41 21.28 14.61
C MET A 177 5.81 20.99 15.13
N HIS A 178 5.91 20.48 16.37
CA HIS A 178 7.19 20.36 17.07
C HIS A 178 7.81 18.97 16.93
N LEU A 179 7.01 17.93 16.69
CA LEU A 179 7.48 16.55 16.59
C LEU A 179 8.58 16.39 15.52
N SER A 180 8.42 17.02 14.34
CA SER A 180 9.45 16.95 13.29
C SER A 180 10.78 17.55 13.72
N ASP A 181 10.75 18.71 14.38
CA ASP A 181 11.96 19.38 14.86
C ASP A 181 12.61 18.59 16.01
N ASN A 182 11.82 17.96 16.87
CA ASN A 182 12.31 17.08 17.92
C ASN A 182 12.93 15.78 17.34
N LEU A 183 12.34 15.18 16.31
CA LEU A 183 12.95 14.05 15.60
C LEU A 183 14.33 14.42 15.02
N LYS A 184 14.50 15.65 14.47
CA LYS A 184 15.81 16.14 14.01
C LYS A 184 16.82 16.22 15.15
N LYS A 185 16.41 16.69 16.33
CA LYS A 185 17.29 16.76 17.52
C LYS A 185 17.73 15.38 17.98
N TYR A 186 16.89 14.35 17.82
CA TYR A 186 17.25 12.95 18.11
C TYR A 186 18.13 12.31 17.04
N GLY A 187 18.47 13.03 15.96
CA GLY A 187 19.38 12.55 14.91
C GLY A 187 18.71 11.99 13.66
N PHE A 188 17.39 12.17 13.50
CA PHE A 188 16.73 11.78 12.27
C PHE A 188 16.99 12.77 11.14
N ASN A 189 17.32 12.24 9.96
CA ASN A 189 17.31 12.99 8.72
C ASN A 189 15.86 13.06 8.20
N ILE A 190 15.41 14.27 7.94
CA ILE A 190 14.05 14.56 7.48
C ILE A 190 14.08 14.96 6.01
N LEU A 191 13.11 14.46 5.25
CA LEU A 191 12.85 14.89 3.87
C LEU A 191 11.48 15.57 3.81
N ARG A 192 11.32 16.48 2.83
CA ARG A 192 10.05 17.17 2.57
C ARG A 192 9.38 16.54 1.35
N LEU A 193 8.16 16.04 1.51
CA LEU A 193 7.37 15.43 0.47
C LEU A 193 6.12 16.23 0.17
N LYS A 194 5.53 16.00 -0.99
CA LYS A 194 4.31 16.65 -1.45
C LYS A 194 3.32 15.61 -1.97
N THR A 195 2.06 15.86 -1.72
CA THR A 195 0.94 15.21 -2.41
C THR A 195 -0.12 16.25 -2.76
N GLY A 196 -1.24 15.84 -3.33
CA GLY A 196 -2.32 16.75 -3.68
C GLY A 196 -3.65 16.03 -3.80
N THR A 197 -4.71 16.79 -3.87
CA THR A 197 -6.07 16.31 -4.07
C THR A 197 -6.75 17.12 -5.18
N PRO A 198 -7.62 16.53 -6.02
CA PRO A 198 -8.38 17.25 -7.03
C PRO A 198 -9.61 17.95 -6.44
N PRO A 199 -10.31 18.78 -7.24
CA PRO A 199 -11.56 19.40 -6.80
C PRO A 199 -12.67 18.37 -6.61
N ARG A 200 -13.67 18.73 -5.80
CA ARG A 200 -14.95 18.00 -5.66
C ARG A 200 -16.03 18.78 -6.39
N ILE A 201 -16.80 18.05 -7.17
CA ILE A 201 -17.82 18.60 -8.06
C ILE A 201 -19.20 18.19 -7.52
N ASP A 202 -20.15 19.12 -7.54
CA ASP A 202 -21.55 18.85 -7.21
C ASP A 202 -22.17 17.96 -8.30
N ARG A 203 -22.53 16.71 -7.94
CA ARG A 203 -23.10 15.70 -8.83
C ARG A 203 -24.30 16.24 -9.64
N SER A 204 -25.15 17.07 -8.99
CA SER A 204 -26.36 17.61 -9.61
C SER A 204 -26.09 18.58 -10.77
N THR A 205 -24.85 19.08 -10.86
CA THR A 205 -24.44 20.05 -11.90
C THR A 205 -23.67 19.41 -13.05
N ILE A 206 -23.51 18.08 -13.06
CA ILE A 206 -22.77 17.34 -14.08
C ILE A 206 -23.71 16.86 -15.18
N ASP A 207 -23.37 17.12 -16.44
CA ASP A 207 -24.03 16.54 -17.61
C ASP A 207 -23.44 15.18 -17.96
N PHE A 208 -23.97 14.12 -17.35
CA PHE A 208 -23.51 12.75 -17.55
C PHE A 208 -23.73 12.22 -18.98
N THR A 209 -24.52 12.88 -19.82
CA THR A 209 -24.71 12.47 -21.22
C THR A 209 -23.44 12.64 -22.06
N LYS A 210 -22.51 13.48 -21.62
CA LYS A 210 -21.20 13.73 -22.24
C LYS A 210 -20.08 12.88 -21.67
N THR A 211 -20.38 11.93 -20.80
CA THR A 211 -19.39 11.09 -20.11
C THR A 211 -19.59 9.62 -20.47
N GLN A 212 -18.53 8.83 -20.34
CA GLN A 212 -18.62 7.39 -20.51
C GLN A 212 -18.86 6.72 -19.15
N ARG A 213 -20.00 6.03 -19.01
CA ARG A 213 -20.34 5.31 -17.78
C ARG A 213 -19.46 4.07 -17.59
N GLU A 214 -18.99 3.86 -16.36
CA GLU A 214 -18.13 2.76 -15.93
C GLU A 214 -18.76 2.04 -14.73
N ASP A 215 -19.48 0.96 -14.98
CA ASP A 215 -20.13 0.16 -13.94
C ASP A 215 -19.14 -0.72 -13.17
N GLY A 216 -19.53 -1.14 -11.97
CA GLY A 216 -18.87 -2.22 -11.24
C GLY A 216 -19.07 -3.58 -11.90
N ASP A 217 -18.26 -4.55 -11.49
CA ASP A 217 -18.37 -5.91 -12.01
C ASP A 217 -19.69 -6.57 -11.56
N LYS A 218 -20.25 -7.41 -12.42
CA LYS A 218 -21.46 -8.20 -12.12
C LYS A 218 -21.16 -9.47 -11.33
N GLU A 219 -19.90 -9.78 -11.13
CA GLU A 219 -19.43 -10.84 -10.27
C GLU A 219 -19.07 -10.27 -8.90
N ALA A 220 -19.48 -10.96 -7.84
CA ALA A 220 -19.20 -10.54 -6.47
C ALA A 220 -17.80 -10.97 -6.06
N TYR A 221 -16.99 -10.01 -5.60
CA TYR A 221 -15.63 -10.20 -5.10
C TYR A 221 -15.50 -9.65 -3.69
N THR A 222 -14.53 -10.19 -2.93
CA THR A 222 -14.13 -9.67 -1.62
C THR A 222 -12.61 -9.58 -1.53
N PHE A 223 -12.11 -8.63 -0.72
CA PHE A 223 -10.72 -8.65 -0.28
C PHE A 223 -10.48 -9.73 0.77
N SER A 224 -11.47 -9.97 1.63
CA SER A 224 -11.37 -11.02 2.64
C SER A 224 -11.33 -12.41 2.00
N HIS A 225 -10.44 -13.26 2.48
CA HIS A 225 -10.33 -14.66 2.08
C HIS A 225 -11.39 -15.57 2.73
N THR A 226 -12.10 -15.06 3.72
CA THR A 226 -12.99 -15.88 4.55
C THR A 226 -14.42 -15.39 4.62
N ASN A 227 -14.66 -14.10 4.38
CA ASN A 227 -15.98 -13.51 4.46
C ASN A 227 -16.68 -13.54 3.08
N PRO A 228 -17.96 -13.90 3.02
CA PRO A 228 -18.72 -13.80 1.78
C PRO A 228 -18.99 -12.31 1.42
N PRO A 229 -19.22 -12.01 0.13
CA PRO A 229 -19.65 -10.68 -0.28
C PRO A 229 -21.01 -10.33 0.33
N VAL A 230 -21.16 -9.09 0.80
CA VAL A 230 -22.38 -8.60 1.47
C VAL A 230 -23.05 -7.44 0.71
N TYR A 231 -22.59 -7.13 -0.48
CA TYR A 231 -23.16 -6.10 -1.35
C TYR A 231 -23.94 -6.71 -2.54
N ASP A 232 -24.91 -5.96 -3.05
CA ASP A 232 -25.62 -6.32 -4.27
C ASP A 232 -24.85 -5.85 -5.50
N VAL A 233 -24.41 -6.79 -6.34
CA VAL A 233 -23.68 -6.52 -7.59
C VAL A 233 -24.46 -5.67 -8.59
N ASN A 234 -25.81 -5.69 -8.51
CA ASN A 234 -26.68 -4.91 -9.39
C ASN A 234 -26.96 -3.49 -8.88
N ASN A 235 -26.58 -3.18 -7.65
CA ASN A 235 -26.83 -1.91 -6.99
C ASN A 235 -25.53 -1.21 -6.60
N GLN A 236 -24.62 -1.07 -7.58
CA GLN A 236 -23.34 -0.38 -7.41
C GLN A 236 -23.40 1.02 -8.01
N GLU A 237 -22.71 1.99 -7.38
CA GLU A 237 -22.57 3.33 -7.91
C GLU A 237 -21.61 3.34 -9.12
N PRO A 238 -22.00 3.89 -10.27
CA PRO A 238 -21.12 4.00 -11.42
C PRO A 238 -20.07 5.11 -11.22
N CYS A 239 -18.88 4.88 -11.75
CA CYS A 239 -17.94 5.95 -12.08
C CYS A 239 -18.17 6.41 -13.52
N HIS A 240 -17.58 7.55 -13.90
CA HIS A 240 -17.66 8.04 -15.28
C HIS A 240 -16.28 8.46 -15.76
N LEU A 241 -15.98 8.13 -17.01
CA LEU A 241 -14.75 8.49 -17.70
C LEU A 241 -14.96 9.72 -18.57
N ILE A 242 -14.03 10.67 -18.45
CA ILE A 242 -13.91 11.84 -19.31
C ILE A 242 -12.44 12.07 -19.67
N TYR A 243 -12.19 13.05 -20.53
CA TYR A 243 -10.84 13.41 -20.95
C TYR A 243 -10.64 14.92 -20.88
N THR A 244 -9.40 15.37 -20.70
CA THR A 244 -9.02 16.76 -20.90
C THR A 244 -9.20 17.16 -22.38
N THR A 245 -9.38 18.46 -22.61
CA THR A 245 -9.50 19.05 -23.95
C THR A 245 -8.26 19.89 -24.30
N GLU A 246 -8.13 20.32 -25.55
CA GLU A 246 -7.11 21.30 -25.95
C GLU A 246 -7.29 22.64 -25.21
N GLU A 247 -8.53 23.03 -24.92
CA GLU A 247 -8.83 24.22 -24.11
C GLU A 247 -8.29 24.06 -22.68
N THR A 248 -8.53 22.89 -22.05
CA THR A 248 -7.97 22.56 -20.73
C THR A 248 -6.44 22.69 -20.73
N LYS A 249 -5.79 22.13 -21.76
CA LYS A 249 -4.33 22.20 -21.92
C LYS A 249 -3.85 23.65 -22.05
N LYS A 250 -4.54 24.45 -22.88
CA LYS A 250 -4.20 25.86 -23.06
C LYS A 250 -4.34 26.66 -21.77
N ILE A 251 -5.47 26.53 -21.06
CA ILE A 251 -5.69 27.24 -19.76
C ILE A 251 -4.55 26.93 -18.79
N ILE A 252 -4.15 25.66 -18.67
CA ILE A 252 -3.09 25.24 -17.76
C ILE A 252 -1.75 25.84 -18.18
N LEU A 253 -1.37 25.77 -19.45
CA LEU A 253 -0.08 26.29 -19.93
C LEU A 253 0.01 27.81 -19.81
N ASP A 254 -1.05 28.54 -20.13
CA ASP A 254 -1.11 30.01 -20.04
C ASP A 254 -1.02 30.52 -18.59
N ASN A 255 -1.39 29.69 -17.62
CA ASN A 255 -1.37 30.03 -16.19
C ASN A 255 -0.36 29.23 -15.37
N LEU A 256 0.56 28.51 -16.00
CA LEU A 256 1.46 27.58 -15.33
C LEU A 256 2.28 28.26 -14.20
N ASN A 257 2.72 29.48 -14.42
CA ASN A 257 3.47 30.29 -13.44
C ASN A 257 2.65 30.70 -12.20
N LYS A 258 1.33 30.53 -12.23
CA LYS A 258 0.45 30.81 -11.08
C LYS A 258 0.25 29.58 -10.20
N SER A 259 0.59 28.38 -10.68
CA SER A 259 0.58 27.16 -9.86
C SER A 259 1.65 27.26 -8.78
N SER A 260 1.32 26.88 -7.54
CA SER A 260 2.27 26.86 -6.44
C SER A 260 3.57 26.13 -6.79
N MET A 261 3.49 25.12 -7.65
CA MET A 261 4.63 24.27 -8.04
C MET A 261 5.48 24.83 -9.18
N TYR A 262 4.98 25.79 -9.94
CA TYR A 262 5.61 26.29 -11.17
C TYR A 262 5.91 27.80 -11.13
N GLY A 263 5.84 28.43 -9.97
CA GLY A 263 6.20 29.84 -9.82
C GLY A 263 5.32 30.66 -8.87
N GLY A 264 4.17 30.11 -8.44
CA GLY A 264 3.30 30.76 -7.45
C GLY A 264 3.96 30.90 -6.07
N LEU A 265 4.86 29.98 -5.71
CA LEU A 265 5.68 30.01 -4.51
C LEU A 265 7.13 29.65 -4.86
N ASN A 266 8.10 30.45 -4.35
CA ASN A 266 9.52 30.28 -4.70
C ASN A 266 10.30 29.36 -3.74
N ASP A 267 9.72 28.97 -2.61
CA ASP A 267 10.38 28.26 -1.51
C ASP A 267 9.85 26.82 -1.29
N ILE A 268 9.18 26.25 -2.29
CA ILE A 268 8.69 24.88 -2.24
C ILE A 268 9.87 23.91 -2.39
N THR A 269 10.04 23.04 -1.40
CA THR A 269 11.07 21.99 -1.39
C THR A 269 10.48 20.59 -1.49
N GLY A 270 9.17 20.45 -1.32
CA GLY A 270 8.48 19.15 -1.33
C GLY A 270 8.48 18.49 -2.70
N VAL A 271 8.95 17.25 -2.76
CA VAL A 271 8.96 16.45 -3.98
C VAL A 271 7.63 15.70 -4.10
N GLY A 272 6.97 15.82 -5.26
CA GLY A 272 5.70 15.15 -5.54
C GLY A 272 5.86 13.73 -6.09
N PRO A 273 4.80 12.89 -6.02
CA PRO A 273 4.85 11.52 -6.48
C PRO A 273 4.88 11.43 -8.02
N ARG A 274 5.81 10.65 -8.56
CA ARG A 274 5.94 10.41 -10.00
C ARG A 274 4.69 9.77 -10.64
N TYR A 275 4.00 8.92 -9.89
CA TYR A 275 2.87 8.12 -10.37
C TYR A 275 1.48 8.64 -9.95
N CYS A 276 1.42 9.81 -9.33
CA CYS A 276 0.22 10.59 -9.14
C CYS A 276 0.54 12.07 -9.35
N PRO A 277 1.01 12.43 -10.55
CA PRO A 277 1.38 13.80 -10.86
C PRO A 277 0.15 14.70 -10.84
N SER A 278 0.35 15.98 -10.57
CA SER A 278 -0.69 16.98 -10.79
C SER A 278 -1.08 17.04 -12.27
N ILE A 279 -2.20 17.67 -12.60
CA ILE A 279 -2.59 17.81 -14.00
C ILE A 279 -1.58 18.68 -14.77
N GLU A 280 -0.99 19.67 -14.11
CA GLU A 280 0.09 20.49 -14.68
C GLU A 280 1.31 19.62 -15.03
N ASP A 281 1.74 18.74 -14.09
CA ASP A 281 2.85 17.81 -14.34
C ASP A 281 2.57 16.87 -15.53
N LYS A 282 1.32 16.40 -15.68
CA LYS A 282 0.94 15.54 -16.82
C LYS A 282 1.05 16.29 -18.14
N ILE A 283 0.53 17.50 -18.19
CA ILE A 283 0.53 18.31 -19.40
C ILE A 283 1.94 18.73 -19.81
N VAL A 284 2.79 19.10 -18.84
CA VAL A 284 4.17 19.49 -19.12
C VAL A 284 5.03 18.29 -19.54
N ARG A 285 4.94 17.16 -18.80
CA ARG A 285 5.79 15.99 -19.06
C ARG A 285 5.34 15.16 -20.27
N PHE A 286 4.06 15.16 -20.56
CA PHE A 286 3.45 14.38 -21.65
C PHE A 286 2.72 15.31 -22.63
N ASN A 287 3.41 16.36 -23.05
CA ASN A 287 2.88 17.39 -23.95
C ASN A 287 2.51 16.85 -25.35
N ASP A 288 3.10 15.72 -25.73
CA ASP A 288 2.78 14.95 -26.92
C ASP A 288 1.43 14.24 -26.88
N LYS A 289 0.84 14.09 -25.69
CA LYS A 289 -0.49 13.48 -25.51
C LYS A 289 -1.57 14.49 -25.88
N GLU A 290 -2.47 14.05 -26.74
CA GLU A 290 -3.64 14.84 -27.16
C GLU A 290 -4.59 15.13 -26.00
N ARG A 291 -4.78 14.14 -25.11
CA ARG A 291 -5.68 14.22 -23.96
C ARG A 291 -5.25 13.32 -22.81
N HIS A 292 -5.66 13.66 -21.60
CA HIS A 292 -5.45 12.87 -20.39
C HIS A 292 -6.77 12.33 -19.85
N GLN A 293 -6.75 11.08 -19.44
CA GLN A 293 -7.89 10.38 -18.86
C GLN A 293 -8.18 10.88 -17.44
N LEU A 294 -9.46 11.12 -17.15
CA LEU A 294 -9.99 11.54 -15.86
C LEU A 294 -11.21 10.69 -15.50
N PHE A 295 -11.43 10.48 -14.20
CA PHE A 295 -12.63 9.80 -13.72
C PHE A 295 -13.43 10.69 -12.78
N LEU A 296 -14.74 10.65 -12.93
CA LEU A 296 -15.71 11.18 -12.00
C LEU A 296 -16.13 10.04 -11.07
N GLU A 297 -15.75 10.11 -9.81
CA GLU A 297 -15.93 9.02 -8.86
C GLU A 297 -16.80 9.49 -7.69
N PRO A 298 -17.93 8.82 -7.37
CA PRO A 298 -18.72 9.17 -6.21
C PRO A 298 -17.94 8.92 -4.93
N GLU A 299 -17.98 9.87 -4.00
CA GLU A 299 -17.30 9.74 -2.71
C GLU A 299 -18.16 9.01 -1.66
N SER A 300 -19.48 9.04 -1.79
CA SER A 300 -20.41 8.42 -0.83
C SER A 300 -21.80 8.23 -1.44
N LYS A 301 -22.59 7.36 -0.83
CA LYS A 301 -24.04 7.22 -1.09
C LYS A 301 -24.89 8.27 -0.30
N TYR A 302 -24.29 9.03 0.59
CA TYR A 302 -24.98 9.92 1.53
C TYR A 302 -24.87 11.40 1.18
N TYR A 303 -24.04 11.76 0.19
CA TYR A 303 -23.90 13.14 -0.30
C TYR A 303 -23.39 13.14 -1.76
N ASP A 304 -23.48 14.28 -2.42
CA ASP A 304 -23.34 14.45 -3.85
C ASP A 304 -21.95 14.93 -4.31
N ASP A 305 -20.91 14.78 -3.48
CA ASP A 305 -19.54 15.12 -3.91
C ASP A 305 -19.00 14.08 -4.87
N ILE A 306 -18.60 14.52 -6.05
CA ILE A 306 -17.89 13.73 -7.05
C ILE A 306 -16.40 14.11 -7.02
N TYR A 307 -15.55 13.10 -6.83
CA TYR A 307 -14.10 13.22 -6.87
C TYR A 307 -13.61 13.22 -8.33
N LEU A 308 -12.91 14.27 -8.76
CA LEU A 308 -12.38 14.38 -10.12
C LEU A 308 -10.99 13.75 -10.21
N GLN A 309 -10.94 12.41 -10.27
CA GLN A 309 -9.71 11.63 -10.28
C GLN A 309 -8.80 11.98 -11.45
N GLY A 310 -7.53 12.25 -11.14
CA GLY A 310 -6.52 12.57 -12.13
C GLY A 310 -6.34 14.07 -12.40
N PHE A 311 -7.12 14.93 -11.71
CA PHE A 311 -7.12 16.38 -11.88
C PHE A 311 -6.61 17.14 -10.64
N SER A 312 -5.68 16.54 -9.88
CA SER A 312 -5.01 17.24 -8.78
C SER A 312 -4.27 18.46 -9.30
N THR A 313 -4.41 19.58 -8.62
CA THR A 313 -3.78 20.85 -9.00
C THR A 313 -3.52 21.73 -7.79
N SER A 314 -2.55 22.64 -7.91
CA SER A 314 -2.31 23.73 -6.97
C SER A 314 -2.53 25.11 -7.58
N MET A 315 -3.27 25.20 -8.67
CA MET A 315 -3.66 26.47 -9.30
C MET A 315 -4.54 27.31 -8.38
N PRO A 316 -4.56 28.65 -8.54
CA PRO A 316 -5.53 29.52 -7.89
C PRO A 316 -6.98 29.11 -8.19
N ARG A 317 -7.90 29.39 -7.26
CA ARG A 317 -9.30 28.95 -7.34
C ARG A 317 -10.02 29.38 -8.64
N ASN A 318 -9.85 30.63 -9.07
CA ASN A 318 -10.43 31.14 -10.31
C ASN A 318 -9.94 30.35 -11.55
N ILE A 319 -8.66 29.97 -11.58
CA ILE A 319 -8.11 29.16 -12.67
C ILE A 319 -8.65 27.73 -12.59
N GLN A 320 -8.83 27.17 -11.38
CA GLN A 320 -9.46 25.85 -11.24
C GLN A 320 -10.89 25.84 -11.79
N GLU A 321 -11.66 26.92 -11.65
CA GLU A 321 -13.00 27.03 -12.24
C GLU A 321 -12.93 26.98 -13.77
N GLU A 322 -12.07 27.78 -14.40
CA GLU A 322 -11.85 27.78 -15.84
C GLU A 322 -11.42 26.38 -16.34
N MET A 323 -10.47 25.74 -15.64
CA MET A 323 -9.98 24.39 -15.96
C MET A 323 -11.11 23.36 -15.89
N VAL A 324 -11.94 23.37 -14.85
CA VAL A 324 -13.06 22.43 -14.67
C VAL A 324 -14.13 22.66 -15.73
N HIS A 325 -14.48 23.92 -16.03
CA HIS A 325 -15.49 24.26 -17.03
C HIS A 325 -15.06 23.96 -18.47
N SER A 326 -13.77 23.74 -18.73
CA SER A 326 -13.27 23.27 -20.04
C SER A 326 -13.44 21.75 -20.27
N LEU A 327 -13.90 21.00 -19.25
CA LEU A 327 -14.05 19.54 -19.33
C LEU A 327 -15.44 19.14 -19.81
N PRO A 328 -15.56 18.07 -20.64
CA PRO A 328 -16.85 17.59 -21.15
C PRO A 328 -17.79 17.19 -20.00
N GLY A 329 -19.01 17.74 -20.03
CA GLY A 329 -20.04 17.53 -19.02
C GLY A 329 -19.88 18.36 -17.75
N LEU A 330 -18.81 19.16 -17.63
CA LEU A 330 -18.53 20.01 -16.48
C LEU A 330 -18.60 21.51 -16.81
N GLU A 331 -19.11 21.90 -17.96
CA GLU A 331 -19.13 23.29 -18.45
C GLU A 331 -19.89 24.25 -17.53
N LYS A 332 -20.81 23.72 -16.71
CA LYS A 332 -21.61 24.47 -15.72
C LYS A 332 -21.47 23.88 -14.32
N ALA A 333 -20.43 23.08 -14.10
CA ALA A 333 -20.26 22.34 -12.85
C ALA A 333 -19.94 23.28 -11.69
N LYS A 334 -20.54 23.01 -10.54
CA LYS A 334 -20.25 23.70 -9.29
C LYS A 334 -19.14 22.97 -8.55
N ILE A 335 -18.07 23.67 -8.21
CA ILE A 335 -16.99 23.15 -7.36
C ILE A 335 -17.42 23.28 -5.89
N LEU A 336 -17.54 22.17 -5.19
CA LEU A 336 -17.86 22.13 -3.75
C LEU A 336 -16.62 22.32 -2.89
N ARG A 337 -15.46 21.79 -3.34
CA ARG A 337 -14.15 21.95 -2.70
C ARG A 337 -13.09 22.11 -3.76
N TYR A 338 -12.22 23.09 -3.59
CA TYR A 338 -11.10 23.31 -4.49
C TYR A 338 -9.97 22.31 -4.23
N ALA A 339 -9.21 22.03 -5.28
CA ALA A 339 -7.99 21.27 -5.22
C ALA A 339 -6.90 22.03 -4.45
N TYR A 340 -5.97 21.28 -3.88
CA TYR A 340 -4.78 21.83 -3.23
C TYR A 340 -3.62 20.83 -3.29
N ALA A 341 -2.40 21.34 -3.17
CA ALA A 341 -1.25 20.53 -2.81
C ALA A 341 -0.98 20.63 -1.30
N ILE A 342 -0.35 19.60 -0.73
CA ILE A 342 0.08 19.58 0.65
C ILE A 342 1.53 19.12 0.74
N GLU A 343 2.39 19.90 1.41
CA GLU A 343 3.73 19.51 1.80
C GLU A 343 3.73 18.99 3.24
N TYR A 344 4.56 18.02 3.53
CA TYR A 344 4.72 17.44 4.87
C TYR A 344 6.10 16.85 5.05
N ASP A 345 6.54 16.71 6.30
CA ASP A 345 7.81 16.10 6.65
C ASP A 345 7.69 14.58 6.74
N ALA A 346 8.75 13.88 6.38
CA ALA A 346 8.93 12.44 6.51
C ALA A 346 10.38 12.13 6.89
N ILE A 347 10.65 10.95 7.43
CA ILE A 347 12.02 10.49 7.67
C ILE A 347 12.59 9.82 6.43
N TYR A 348 13.91 9.85 6.26
CA TYR A 348 14.55 9.01 5.25
C TYR A 348 14.37 7.54 5.60
N PRO A 349 13.74 6.72 4.74
CA PRO A 349 13.37 5.35 5.10
C PRO A 349 14.55 4.39 5.28
N THR A 350 15.74 4.75 4.81
CA THR A 350 16.98 3.98 5.09
C THR A 350 17.39 4.01 6.57
N GLN A 351 16.76 4.88 7.38
CA GLN A 351 16.95 4.95 8.84
C GLN A 351 16.09 3.95 9.62
N ILE A 352 15.30 3.12 8.94
CA ILE A 352 14.52 2.07 9.55
C ILE A 352 15.08 0.68 9.21
N LYS A 353 14.84 -0.27 10.11
CA LYS A 353 15.17 -1.69 9.92
C LYS A 353 14.05 -2.38 9.12
N PRO A 354 14.27 -3.56 8.55
CA PRO A 354 13.21 -4.34 7.90
C PRO A 354 12.02 -4.67 8.83
N SER A 355 12.21 -4.65 10.14
CA SER A 355 11.15 -4.77 11.15
C SER A 355 10.28 -3.52 11.31
N LEU A 356 10.63 -2.40 10.66
CA LEU A 356 10.10 -1.05 10.80
C LEU A 356 10.45 -0.35 12.12
N GLU A 357 11.30 -0.95 12.96
CA GLU A 357 11.94 -0.23 14.05
C GLU A 357 13.00 0.73 13.51
N THR A 358 13.16 1.89 14.14
CA THR A 358 14.18 2.86 13.72
C THR A 358 15.60 2.39 14.12
N LYS A 359 16.60 2.82 13.33
CA LYS A 359 18.01 2.60 13.64
C LYS A 359 18.55 3.65 14.65
N VAL A 360 17.85 4.77 14.77
CA VAL A 360 18.27 5.95 15.56
C VAL A 360 17.85 5.81 17.02
N LEU A 361 16.62 5.41 17.27
CA LEU A 361 16.07 5.22 18.62
C LEU A 361 15.54 3.81 18.80
N ASN A 362 15.88 3.16 19.90
CA ASN A 362 15.30 1.88 20.27
C ASN A 362 13.83 2.05 20.70
N ASN A 363 13.02 1.03 20.50
CA ASN A 363 11.59 0.98 20.85
C ASN A 363 10.74 2.02 20.12
N LEU A 364 11.25 2.59 19.04
CA LEU A 364 10.52 3.48 18.13
C LEU A 364 10.33 2.80 16.77
N PHE A 365 9.08 2.60 16.39
CA PHE A 365 8.67 2.11 15.08
C PHE A 365 8.03 3.24 14.27
N THR A 366 8.09 3.14 12.96
CA THR A 366 7.44 4.09 12.06
C THR A 366 6.71 3.36 10.95
N ALA A 367 5.54 3.85 10.53
CA ALA A 367 4.75 3.23 9.46
C ALA A 367 3.93 4.26 8.67
N GLY A 368 3.78 4.00 7.37
CA GLY A 368 3.00 4.83 6.47
C GLY A 368 3.79 5.97 5.86
N GLN A 369 3.14 7.12 5.66
CA GLN A 369 3.73 8.25 4.92
C GLN A 369 4.96 8.85 5.59
N ILE A 370 5.11 8.73 6.90
CA ILE A 370 6.32 9.15 7.60
C ILE A 370 7.58 8.43 7.06
N ASN A 371 7.42 7.23 6.49
CA ASN A 371 8.48 6.47 5.84
C ASN A 371 8.63 6.79 4.34
N GLY A 372 8.00 7.85 3.87
CA GLY A 372 8.11 8.28 2.48
C GLY A 372 7.21 7.54 1.50
N THR A 373 6.22 6.78 1.94
CA THR A 373 5.23 6.15 1.05
C THR A 373 4.04 7.07 0.77
N SER A 374 3.27 6.75 -0.27
CA SER A 374 2.01 7.42 -0.61
C SER A 374 0.96 6.38 -1.03
N GLY A 375 -0.12 6.30 -0.26
CA GLY A 375 -1.25 5.41 -0.48
C GLY A 375 -1.73 4.75 0.81
N TYR A 376 -3.04 4.46 0.86
CA TYR A 376 -3.69 3.90 2.03
C TYR A 376 -3.22 2.47 2.32
N GLU A 377 -3.05 1.67 1.27
CA GLU A 377 -2.64 0.29 1.35
C GLU A 377 -1.18 0.16 1.77
N GLU A 378 -0.31 1.03 1.23
CA GLU A 378 1.09 1.12 1.64
C GLU A 378 1.23 1.51 3.12
N ALA A 379 0.35 2.39 3.59
CA ALA A 379 0.32 2.80 5.00
C ALA A 379 -0.20 1.66 5.89
N ALA A 380 -1.32 1.04 5.52
CA ALA A 380 -1.95 -0.02 6.28
C ALA A 380 -1.03 -1.24 6.46
N CYS A 381 -0.36 -1.71 5.39
CA CYS A 381 0.53 -2.86 5.49
C CYS A 381 1.76 -2.58 6.37
N GLN A 382 2.32 -1.37 6.31
CA GLN A 382 3.40 -0.99 7.22
C GLN A 382 2.90 -0.92 8.67
N GLY A 383 1.71 -0.35 8.90
CA GLY A 383 1.11 -0.32 10.24
C GLY A 383 0.93 -1.72 10.82
N LEU A 384 0.39 -2.65 10.04
CA LEU A 384 0.22 -4.03 10.43
C LEU A 384 1.54 -4.68 10.83
N ILE A 385 2.58 -4.57 9.99
CA ILE A 385 3.91 -5.14 10.27
C ILE A 385 4.55 -4.48 11.49
N ALA A 386 4.45 -3.15 11.64
CA ALA A 386 4.98 -2.44 12.81
C ALA A 386 4.29 -2.89 14.11
N GLY A 387 2.96 -3.02 14.10
CA GLY A 387 2.19 -3.51 15.25
C GLY A 387 2.52 -4.95 15.62
N ILE A 388 2.66 -5.85 14.64
CA ILE A 388 3.11 -7.23 14.85
C ILE A 388 4.50 -7.24 15.48
N ASN A 389 5.45 -6.51 14.91
CA ASN A 389 6.85 -6.54 15.37
C ASN A 389 7.04 -5.83 16.71
N ALA A 390 6.26 -4.81 17.02
CA ALA A 390 6.20 -4.22 18.35
C ALA A 390 5.78 -5.27 19.40
N GLY A 391 4.72 -6.03 19.10
CA GLY A 391 4.27 -7.12 19.99
C GLY A 391 5.31 -8.24 20.11
N LEU A 392 5.90 -8.70 19.02
CA LEU A 392 6.94 -9.72 19.03
C LEU A 392 8.16 -9.27 19.85
N LYS A 393 8.56 -7.99 19.75
CA LYS A 393 9.65 -7.43 20.55
C LYS A 393 9.34 -7.46 22.05
N LEU A 394 8.11 -7.11 22.44
CA LEU A 394 7.67 -7.21 23.85
C LEU A 394 7.67 -8.65 24.37
N GLU A 395 7.40 -9.61 23.49
CA GLU A 395 7.43 -11.05 23.77
C GLU A 395 8.86 -11.63 23.76
N GLY A 396 9.89 -10.86 23.44
CA GLY A 396 11.26 -11.32 23.29
C GLY A 396 11.48 -12.28 22.11
N LYS A 397 10.63 -12.17 21.08
CA LYS A 397 10.67 -12.99 19.85
C LYS A 397 11.31 -12.25 18.69
N GLU A 398 11.81 -13.02 17.72
CA GLU A 398 12.34 -12.48 16.48
C GLU A 398 11.25 -11.76 15.68
N PRO A 399 11.59 -10.65 14.97
CA PRO A 399 10.64 -9.92 14.18
C PRO A 399 10.16 -10.69 12.96
N LEU A 400 8.91 -10.48 12.56
CA LEU A 400 8.40 -10.92 11.28
C LEU A 400 8.97 -10.04 10.15
N ILE A 401 9.76 -10.64 9.28
CA ILE A 401 10.32 -9.99 8.08
C ILE A 401 9.90 -10.79 6.86
N LEU A 402 9.00 -10.22 6.08
CA LEU A 402 8.54 -10.82 4.82
C LEU A 402 9.56 -10.55 3.71
N LYS A 403 9.88 -11.59 2.95
CA LYS A 403 10.83 -11.51 1.84
C LYS A 403 10.15 -11.04 0.56
N ARG A 404 10.96 -10.61 -0.40
CA ARG A 404 10.48 -10.09 -1.71
C ARG A 404 9.77 -11.14 -2.56
N ASN A 405 10.06 -12.41 -2.37
CA ASN A 405 9.39 -13.54 -3.05
C ASN A 405 8.16 -14.07 -2.28
N GLU A 406 7.89 -13.56 -1.10
CA GLU A 406 6.77 -13.98 -0.25
C GLU A 406 5.59 -13.01 -0.29
N ALA A 407 5.87 -11.69 -0.39
CA ALA A 407 4.83 -10.67 -0.34
C ALA A 407 5.20 -9.38 -1.06
N TYR A 408 4.20 -8.68 -1.62
CA TYR A 408 4.35 -7.28 -2.03
C TYR A 408 4.69 -6.38 -0.84
N ILE A 409 4.19 -6.69 0.35
CA ILE A 409 4.58 -6.03 1.61
C ILE A 409 6.09 -6.16 1.83
N GLY A 410 6.65 -7.34 1.58
CA GLY A 410 8.11 -7.57 1.66
C GLY A 410 8.89 -6.75 0.62
N VAL A 411 8.39 -6.67 -0.62
CA VAL A 411 8.97 -5.82 -1.67
C VAL A 411 8.98 -4.35 -1.25
N LEU A 412 7.85 -3.85 -0.72
CA LEU A 412 7.70 -2.46 -0.28
C LEU A 412 8.69 -2.12 0.83
N ILE A 413 8.74 -2.92 1.88
CA ILE A 413 9.61 -2.65 3.03
C ILE A 413 11.09 -2.75 2.62
N ASP A 414 11.45 -3.76 1.84
CA ASP A 414 12.83 -3.92 1.38
C ASP A 414 13.26 -2.75 0.48
N ASP A 415 12.42 -2.30 -0.45
CA ASP A 415 12.71 -1.11 -1.28
C ASP A 415 12.94 0.14 -0.41
N LEU A 416 12.13 0.36 0.63
CA LEU A 416 12.28 1.50 1.52
C LEU A 416 13.60 1.47 2.28
N VAL A 417 13.92 0.35 2.91
CA VAL A 417 15.09 0.26 3.81
C VAL A 417 16.42 0.14 3.07
N THR A 418 16.42 -0.34 1.82
CA THR A 418 17.64 -0.55 1.02
C THR A 418 17.87 0.55 -0.01
N LYS A 419 16.87 0.85 -0.83
CA LYS A 419 16.96 1.87 -1.89
C LYS A 419 16.65 3.28 -1.38
N GLY A 420 15.83 3.37 -0.33
CA GLY A 420 15.26 4.62 0.11
C GLY A 420 14.30 5.20 -0.92
N THR A 421 13.90 6.45 -0.72
CA THR A 421 13.12 7.19 -1.72
C THR A 421 13.46 8.66 -1.69
N LYS A 422 13.46 9.28 -2.86
CA LYS A 422 13.58 10.75 -3.03
C LYS A 422 12.25 11.40 -3.39
N GLU A 423 11.24 10.59 -3.68
CA GLU A 423 9.88 10.97 -4.04
C GLU A 423 8.89 10.05 -3.31
N PRO A 424 7.61 10.43 -3.12
CA PRO A 424 6.64 9.54 -2.48
C PRO A 424 6.56 8.18 -3.16
N TYR A 425 6.97 7.14 -2.42
CA TYR A 425 6.98 5.77 -2.91
C TYR A 425 5.55 5.25 -3.12
N ARG A 426 5.29 4.65 -4.28
CA ARG A 426 4.08 3.90 -4.59
C ARG A 426 4.40 2.49 -5.02
N MET A 427 3.61 1.54 -4.54
CA MET A 427 3.70 0.16 -5.01
C MET A 427 3.09 0.04 -6.41
N LEU A 428 3.87 -0.57 -7.29
CA LEU A 428 3.51 -0.91 -8.66
C LEU A 428 3.85 -2.37 -8.94
N THR A 429 3.14 -3.00 -9.86
CA THR A 429 3.44 -4.38 -10.27
C THR A 429 4.87 -4.54 -10.81
N SER A 430 5.43 -3.50 -11.43
CA SER A 430 6.79 -3.50 -11.97
C SER A 430 7.90 -3.55 -10.92
N ARG A 431 7.58 -3.26 -9.64
CA ARG A 431 8.57 -3.31 -8.55
C ARG A 431 8.84 -4.73 -8.05
N ALA A 432 7.92 -5.65 -8.30
CA ALA A 432 8.05 -7.05 -7.89
C ALA A 432 8.67 -7.89 -9.02
N GLU A 433 9.76 -8.55 -8.72
CA GLU A 433 10.48 -9.46 -9.64
C GLU A 433 9.69 -10.78 -9.80
N TYR A 434 9.05 -11.24 -8.75
CA TYR A 434 8.42 -12.56 -8.66
C TYR A 434 6.88 -12.48 -8.74
N ARG A 435 6.34 -11.63 -9.65
CA ARG A 435 4.89 -11.37 -9.77
C ARG A 435 4.03 -12.61 -9.90
N LEU A 436 4.55 -13.65 -10.56
CA LEU A 436 3.82 -14.92 -10.72
C LEU A 436 3.67 -15.69 -9.41
N LEU A 437 4.57 -15.48 -8.44
CA LEU A 437 4.44 -16.02 -7.08
C LEU A 437 3.52 -15.15 -6.23
N LEU A 438 3.53 -13.82 -6.44
CA LEU A 438 2.84 -12.83 -5.61
C LEU A 438 1.49 -12.44 -6.21
N ARG A 439 0.59 -13.42 -6.39
CA ARG A 439 -0.70 -13.18 -7.01
C ARG A 439 -1.77 -12.77 -6.00
N HIS A 440 -2.81 -12.15 -6.53
CA HIS A 440 -4.01 -11.78 -5.79
C HIS A 440 -4.76 -13.01 -5.23
N ASP A 441 -4.85 -14.09 -6.03
CA ASP A 441 -5.59 -15.30 -5.72
C ASP A 441 -4.93 -16.17 -4.64
N ASN A 442 -3.61 -16.09 -4.46
CA ASN A 442 -2.84 -16.95 -3.57
C ASN A 442 -2.25 -16.24 -2.33
N SER A 443 -2.66 -15.03 -2.02
CA SER A 443 -2.09 -14.29 -0.88
C SER A 443 -2.33 -14.98 0.46
N ASP A 444 -3.45 -15.66 0.63
CA ASP A 444 -3.73 -16.50 1.80
C ASP A 444 -2.81 -17.73 1.86
N LEU A 445 -2.57 -18.41 0.74
CA LEU A 445 -1.67 -19.57 0.68
C LEU A 445 -0.23 -19.21 1.04
N ARG A 446 0.17 -17.96 0.79
CA ARG A 446 1.53 -17.46 1.12
C ARG A 446 1.66 -16.97 2.56
N LEU A 447 0.63 -16.32 3.13
CA LEU A 447 0.80 -15.47 4.31
C LEU A 447 -0.08 -15.86 5.51
N THR A 448 -1.16 -16.64 5.35
CA THR A 448 -2.04 -16.96 6.48
C THR A 448 -1.33 -17.78 7.58
N GLU A 449 -0.37 -18.62 7.20
CA GLU A 449 0.47 -19.33 8.16
C GLU A 449 1.29 -18.35 9.04
N TYR A 450 1.86 -17.30 8.42
CA TYR A 450 2.55 -16.22 9.16
C TYR A 450 1.59 -15.50 10.10
N GLY A 451 0.38 -15.14 9.61
CA GLY A 451 -0.65 -14.51 10.43
C GLY A 451 -1.08 -15.35 11.63
N HIS A 452 -1.14 -16.68 11.43
CA HIS A 452 -1.42 -17.63 12.50
C HIS A 452 -0.28 -17.70 13.53
N ASN A 453 0.95 -17.83 13.06
CA ASN A 453 2.13 -17.96 13.93
C ASN A 453 2.39 -16.71 14.78
N VAL A 454 2.03 -15.53 14.32
CA VAL A 454 2.09 -14.29 15.09
C VAL A 454 0.84 -14.06 15.97
N GLY A 455 -0.16 -14.94 15.91
CA GLY A 455 -1.34 -14.91 16.76
C GLY A 455 -2.49 -14.02 16.29
N LEU A 456 -2.47 -13.49 15.06
CA LEU A 456 -3.55 -12.63 14.52
C LEU A 456 -4.63 -13.42 13.79
N VAL A 457 -4.28 -14.54 13.15
CA VAL A 457 -5.25 -15.41 12.46
C VAL A 457 -5.50 -16.65 13.30
N THR A 458 -6.71 -16.76 13.84
CA THR A 458 -7.09 -17.83 14.78
C THR A 458 -8.42 -18.47 14.41
N GLY A 459 -8.75 -19.59 15.08
CA GLY A 459 -10.06 -20.22 15.05
C GLY A 459 -10.56 -20.55 13.65
N ALA A 460 -11.77 -20.12 13.33
CA ALA A 460 -12.47 -20.46 12.09
C ALA A 460 -11.76 -19.94 10.83
N LYS A 461 -11.08 -18.78 10.89
CA LYS A 461 -10.34 -18.25 9.73
C LYS A 461 -9.18 -19.17 9.35
N TYR A 462 -8.40 -19.62 10.33
CA TYR A 462 -7.29 -20.54 10.09
C TYR A 462 -7.77 -21.92 9.62
N GLN A 463 -8.89 -22.39 10.15
CA GLN A 463 -9.50 -23.65 9.72
C GLN A 463 -9.95 -23.61 8.25
N LYS A 464 -10.65 -22.54 7.83
CA LYS A 464 -11.03 -22.33 6.42
C LYS A 464 -9.82 -22.29 5.49
N PHE A 465 -8.74 -21.65 5.90
CA PHE A 465 -7.48 -21.66 5.14
C PHE A 465 -6.92 -23.07 4.97
N LYS A 466 -6.86 -23.88 6.03
CA LYS A 466 -6.38 -25.27 5.95
C LYS A 466 -7.24 -26.12 5.01
N GLU A 467 -8.54 -25.99 5.11
CA GLU A 467 -9.50 -26.69 4.23
C GLU A 467 -9.30 -26.29 2.77
N LYS A 468 -9.18 -24.98 2.46
CA LYS A 468 -8.90 -24.51 1.10
C LYS A 468 -7.59 -25.09 0.56
N LYS A 469 -6.51 -25.02 1.35
CA LYS A 469 -5.19 -25.55 0.97
C LYS A 469 -5.24 -27.04 0.68
N GLN A 470 -5.91 -27.81 1.53
CA GLN A 470 -6.10 -29.26 1.34
C GLN A 470 -6.92 -29.56 0.10
N ASN A 471 -8.05 -28.88 -0.09
CA ASN A 471 -8.92 -29.06 -1.25
C ASN A 471 -8.21 -28.78 -2.59
N ILE A 472 -7.32 -27.79 -2.65
CA ILE A 472 -6.51 -27.50 -3.86
C ILE A 472 -5.59 -28.69 -4.17
N LEU A 473 -4.89 -29.24 -3.17
CA LEU A 473 -3.98 -30.37 -3.36
C LEU A 473 -4.74 -31.63 -3.81
N GLU A 474 -5.82 -31.95 -3.14
CA GLU A 474 -6.68 -33.09 -3.49
C GLU A 474 -7.26 -32.96 -4.90
N LEU A 475 -7.73 -31.76 -5.27
CA LEU A 475 -8.24 -31.50 -6.61
C LEU A 475 -7.17 -31.72 -7.67
N ILE A 476 -5.96 -31.18 -7.49
CA ILE A 476 -4.87 -31.36 -8.46
C ILE A 476 -4.54 -32.84 -8.67
N GLU A 477 -4.47 -33.65 -7.60
CA GLU A 477 -4.22 -35.09 -7.71
C GLU A 477 -5.41 -35.79 -8.42
N LYS A 478 -6.63 -35.48 -8.05
CA LYS A 478 -7.84 -36.02 -8.69
C LYS A 478 -7.87 -35.75 -10.20
N LEU A 479 -7.46 -34.56 -10.64
CA LEU A 479 -7.42 -34.18 -12.06
C LEU A 479 -6.40 -34.97 -12.88
N LYS A 480 -5.36 -35.55 -12.27
CA LYS A 480 -4.40 -36.45 -12.93
C LYS A 480 -5.01 -37.83 -13.23
N GLU A 481 -6.03 -38.23 -12.49
CA GLU A 481 -6.69 -39.53 -12.65
C GLU A 481 -7.89 -39.48 -13.60
N ILE A 482 -8.60 -38.33 -13.66
CA ILE A 482 -9.79 -38.17 -14.49
C ILE A 482 -9.40 -38.06 -15.96
N LYS A 483 -9.92 -39.00 -16.79
CA LYS A 483 -9.73 -39.00 -18.24
C LYS A 483 -10.95 -38.41 -18.94
N ILE A 484 -10.71 -37.58 -19.93
CA ILE A 484 -11.70 -37.02 -20.85
C ILE A 484 -11.36 -37.37 -22.29
N THR A 485 -12.37 -37.48 -23.13
CA THR A 485 -12.17 -37.66 -24.58
C THR A 485 -12.62 -36.39 -25.27
N VAL A 486 -11.72 -35.74 -25.95
CA VAL A 486 -11.96 -34.49 -26.68
C VAL A 486 -11.77 -34.70 -28.18
N ASP A 487 -12.64 -34.07 -28.98
CA ASP A 487 -12.50 -34.05 -30.42
C ASP A 487 -11.52 -32.96 -30.83
N ASN A 488 -10.37 -33.36 -31.38
CA ASN A 488 -9.47 -32.46 -32.03
C ASN A 488 -9.72 -32.51 -33.56
N GLU A 489 -9.47 -31.42 -34.29
CA GLU A 489 -9.80 -31.25 -35.73
C GLU A 489 -9.54 -32.46 -36.63
N ARG A 490 -8.72 -33.43 -36.21
CA ARG A 490 -8.35 -34.62 -36.98
C ARG A 490 -8.62 -35.98 -36.32
N ARG A 491 -8.89 -36.02 -34.99
CA ARG A 491 -9.09 -37.29 -34.25
C ARG A 491 -9.63 -37.08 -32.85
N ARG A 492 -10.28 -38.12 -32.32
CA ARG A 492 -10.60 -38.23 -30.90
C ARG A 492 -9.34 -38.52 -30.08
N VAL A 493 -9.09 -37.74 -29.05
CA VAL A 493 -7.94 -37.90 -28.16
C VAL A 493 -8.44 -38.08 -26.72
N THR A 494 -8.02 -39.18 -26.09
CA THR A 494 -8.24 -39.36 -24.63
C THR A 494 -7.02 -38.86 -23.88
N THR A 495 -7.26 -37.95 -22.94
CA THR A 495 -6.21 -37.32 -22.11
C THR A 495 -6.70 -37.14 -20.68
N THR A 496 -5.81 -36.84 -19.73
CA THR A 496 -6.24 -36.46 -18.38
C THR A 496 -6.76 -35.03 -18.37
N VAL A 497 -7.65 -34.69 -17.43
CA VAL A 497 -8.08 -33.29 -17.23
C VAL A 497 -6.89 -32.43 -16.88
N TYR A 498 -5.96 -32.95 -16.08
CA TYR A 498 -4.70 -32.26 -15.72
C TYR A 498 -3.87 -31.83 -16.95
N ASP A 499 -3.70 -32.74 -17.94
CA ASP A 499 -2.93 -32.38 -19.14
C ASP A 499 -3.72 -31.49 -20.10
N TYR A 500 -5.01 -31.68 -20.18
CA TYR A 500 -5.86 -30.85 -21.03
C TYR A 500 -5.97 -29.42 -20.56
N ILE A 501 -6.02 -29.17 -19.23
CA ILE A 501 -6.12 -27.83 -18.65
C ILE A 501 -4.85 -26.98 -18.85
N LYS A 502 -3.73 -27.59 -19.22
CA LYS A 502 -2.52 -26.87 -19.64
C LYS A 502 -2.71 -26.07 -20.93
N ASN A 503 -3.75 -26.36 -21.69
CA ASN A 503 -4.15 -25.54 -22.84
C ASN A 503 -4.58 -24.15 -22.33
N PRO A 504 -4.03 -23.05 -22.87
CA PRO A 504 -4.34 -21.69 -22.41
C PRO A 504 -5.83 -21.34 -22.47
N THR A 505 -6.57 -21.87 -23.43
CA THR A 505 -8.00 -21.59 -23.63
C THR A 505 -8.92 -22.43 -22.76
N ALA A 506 -8.46 -23.58 -22.24
CA ALA A 506 -9.28 -24.45 -21.42
C ALA A 506 -9.54 -23.81 -20.04
N LYS A 507 -10.76 -23.98 -19.51
CA LYS A 507 -11.14 -23.57 -18.17
C LYS A 507 -11.72 -24.73 -17.39
N LEU A 508 -11.26 -24.91 -16.16
CA LEU A 508 -11.65 -26.03 -15.32
C LEU A 508 -13.15 -26.00 -15.00
N GLU A 509 -13.72 -24.83 -14.77
CA GLU A 509 -15.15 -24.68 -14.53
C GLU A 509 -15.99 -25.10 -15.74
N GLU A 510 -15.55 -24.78 -16.96
CA GLU A 510 -16.22 -25.18 -18.21
C GLU A 510 -16.11 -26.70 -18.42
N LEU A 511 -14.93 -27.29 -18.21
CA LEU A 511 -14.70 -28.72 -18.30
C LEU A 511 -15.58 -29.50 -17.30
N ASN A 512 -15.69 -28.96 -16.06
CA ASN A 512 -16.54 -29.55 -15.04
C ASN A 512 -18.01 -29.64 -15.50
N LYS A 513 -18.51 -28.60 -16.17
CA LYS A 513 -19.89 -28.57 -16.72
C LYS A 513 -20.04 -29.49 -17.94
N VAL A 514 -19.12 -29.37 -18.92
CA VAL A 514 -19.22 -30.10 -20.21
C VAL A 514 -19.08 -31.62 -20.03
N PHE A 515 -18.17 -32.06 -19.19
CA PHE A 515 -17.89 -33.49 -18.97
C PHE A 515 -18.54 -34.07 -17.72
N ASN A 516 -19.38 -33.30 -16.99
CA ASN A 516 -20.02 -33.69 -15.73
C ASN A 516 -19.04 -34.33 -14.74
N LEU A 517 -17.91 -33.67 -14.50
CA LEU A 517 -16.81 -34.21 -13.68
C LEU A 517 -17.14 -34.27 -12.19
N ASN A 518 -18.24 -33.69 -11.76
CA ASN A 518 -18.69 -33.61 -10.35
C ASN A 518 -17.61 -33.06 -9.39
N LEU A 519 -16.92 -32.00 -9.83
CA LEU A 519 -15.95 -31.29 -9.02
C LEU A 519 -16.68 -30.30 -8.10
N ASN A 520 -17.06 -30.78 -6.91
CA ASN A 520 -17.81 -29.99 -5.91
C ASN A 520 -16.85 -29.19 -5.02
N TYR A 521 -16.12 -28.26 -5.62
CA TYR A 521 -15.21 -27.35 -4.94
C TYR A 521 -15.66 -25.90 -5.15
N SER A 522 -15.23 -25.01 -4.25
CA SER A 522 -15.47 -23.57 -4.42
C SER A 522 -14.78 -23.04 -5.68
N LYS A 523 -15.32 -21.94 -6.24
CA LYS A 523 -14.74 -21.29 -7.41
C LYS A 523 -13.28 -20.94 -7.21
N GLU A 524 -12.91 -20.43 -6.03
CA GLU A 524 -11.52 -20.09 -5.70
C GLU A 524 -10.58 -21.30 -5.73
N VAL A 525 -11.04 -22.47 -5.27
CA VAL A 525 -10.26 -23.72 -5.31
C VAL A 525 -10.06 -24.17 -6.75
N LEU A 526 -11.12 -24.10 -7.58
CA LEU A 526 -11.05 -24.46 -9.01
C LEU A 526 -10.09 -23.53 -9.76
N GLU A 527 -10.20 -22.23 -9.57
CA GLU A 527 -9.34 -21.25 -10.22
C GLU A 527 -7.87 -21.38 -9.80
N GLU A 528 -7.61 -21.58 -8.50
CA GLU A 528 -6.23 -21.72 -8.02
C GLU A 528 -5.58 -23.02 -8.53
N ALA A 529 -6.30 -24.15 -8.54
CA ALA A 529 -5.82 -25.39 -9.12
C ALA A 529 -5.52 -25.24 -10.62
N GLU A 530 -6.41 -24.58 -11.37
CA GLU A 530 -6.20 -24.25 -12.79
C GLU A 530 -4.92 -23.44 -13.01
N ILE A 531 -4.70 -22.37 -12.22
CA ILE A 531 -3.53 -21.52 -12.33
C ILE A 531 -2.25 -22.29 -12.01
N GLN A 532 -2.23 -23.08 -10.93
CA GLN A 532 -1.08 -23.89 -10.56
C GLN A 532 -0.69 -24.88 -11.65
N ILE A 533 -1.65 -25.54 -12.28
CA ILE A 533 -1.39 -26.49 -13.37
C ILE A 533 -0.90 -25.79 -14.64
N LYS A 534 -1.60 -24.73 -15.08
CA LYS A 534 -1.24 -23.99 -16.31
C LYS A 534 0.14 -23.36 -16.25
N TYR A 535 0.49 -22.81 -15.10
CA TYR A 535 1.74 -22.06 -14.93
C TYR A 535 2.83 -22.86 -14.20
N GLU A 536 2.65 -24.15 -13.98
CA GLU A 536 3.58 -25.02 -13.22
C GLU A 536 5.04 -24.84 -13.62
N GLY A 537 5.35 -24.89 -14.92
CA GLY A 537 6.71 -24.75 -15.43
C GLY A 537 7.31 -23.35 -15.18
N TYR A 538 6.49 -22.31 -15.33
CA TYR A 538 6.90 -20.94 -15.06
C TYR A 538 7.09 -20.69 -13.57
N ILE A 539 6.18 -21.20 -12.72
CA ILE A 539 6.26 -21.09 -11.25
C ILE A 539 7.57 -21.73 -10.79
N LYS A 540 7.84 -22.98 -11.16
CA LYS A 540 9.08 -23.70 -10.80
C LYS A 540 10.35 -22.95 -11.25
N LYS A 541 10.32 -22.28 -12.41
CA LYS A 541 11.45 -21.46 -12.88
C LYS A 541 11.67 -20.25 -11.96
N VAL A 542 10.60 -19.54 -11.64
CA VAL A 542 10.66 -18.34 -10.79
C VAL A 542 11.05 -18.70 -9.35
N GLU A 543 10.58 -19.83 -8.82
CA GLU A 543 10.99 -20.36 -7.51
C GLU A 543 12.49 -20.61 -7.45
N ARG A 544 13.07 -21.27 -8.47
CA ARG A 544 14.53 -21.49 -8.55
C ARG A 544 15.33 -20.18 -8.62
N GLU A 545 14.82 -19.16 -9.30
CA GLU A 545 15.43 -17.83 -9.34
C GLU A 545 15.38 -17.16 -7.97
N ALA A 546 14.23 -17.26 -7.27
CA ALA A 546 14.07 -16.76 -5.91
C ALA A 546 15.01 -17.46 -4.92
N GLU A 547 15.11 -18.79 -4.97
CA GLU A 547 16.02 -19.57 -4.12
C GLU A 547 17.49 -19.13 -4.28
N LYS A 548 17.94 -18.82 -5.50
CA LYS A 548 19.29 -18.29 -5.72
C LYS A 548 19.51 -16.95 -5.03
N MET A 549 18.49 -16.08 -5.02
CA MET A 549 18.58 -14.80 -4.32
C MET A 549 18.57 -14.98 -2.81
N LEU A 550 17.79 -15.93 -2.28
CA LEU A 550 17.75 -16.24 -0.84
C LEU A 550 19.13 -16.67 -0.31
N LYS A 551 19.92 -17.42 -1.08
CA LYS A 551 21.30 -17.75 -0.71
C LYS A 551 22.20 -16.52 -0.50
N ASN A 552 21.89 -15.41 -1.14
CA ASN A 552 22.59 -14.15 -0.90
C ASN A 552 22.05 -13.42 0.34
N GLU A 553 20.81 -13.67 0.73
CA GLU A 553 20.23 -13.15 1.99
C GLU A 553 20.80 -13.88 3.21
N GLU A 554 21.19 -15.14 3.07
CA GLU A 554 21.87 -15.91 4.13
C GLU A 554 23.27 -15.37 4.43
N LYS A 555 23.94 -14.72 3.48
CA LYS A 555 25.25 -14.11 3.67
C LYS A 555 25.11 -12.79 4.44
N GLN A 556 25.17 -12.89 5.75
CA GLN A 556 25.03 -11.74 6.64
C GLN A 556 26.22 -10.78 6.55
N ILE A 557 25.98 -9.50 6.68
CA ILE A 557 26.99 -8.47 6.82
C ILE A 557 27.07 -8.11 8.31
N PRO A 558 28.23 -8.27 8.96
CA PRO A 558 28.39 -7.92 10.37
C PRO A 558 28.04 -6.47 10.65
N LEU A 559 27.35 -6.20 11.76
CA LEU A 559 26.92 -4.86 12.13
C LEU A 559 28.07 -3.90 12.43
N ASP A 560 29.22 -4.45 12.83
CA ASP A 560 30.45 -3.73 13.17
C ASP A 560 31.39 -3.52 11.98
N ILE A 561 30.99 -3.92 10.76
CA ILE A 561 31.82 -3.75 9.56
C ILE A 561 32.21 -2.28 9.36
N ASP A 562 33.52 -2.06 9.14
CA ASP A 562 34.08 -0.79 8.76
C ASP A 562 34.34 -0.76 7.25
N TYR A 563 33.42 -0.14 6.49
CA TYR A 563 33.51 -0.04 5.04
C TYR A 563 34.72 0.77 4.56
N ASP A 564 35.35 1.60 5.41
CA ASP A 564 36.57 2.32 5.06
C ASP A 564 37.78 1.39 4.96
N LYS A 565 37.73 0.27 5.65
CA LYS A 565 38.76 -0.77 5.61
C LYS A 565 38.59 -1.76 4.46
N VAL A 566 37.48 -1.72 3.72
CA VAL A 566 37.27 -2.58 2.55
C VAL A 566 38.06 -2.01 1.37
N PRO A 567 39.16 -2.67 0.92
CA PRO A 567 40.00 -2.12 -0.15
C PRO A 567 39.28 -2.20 -1.51
N ASN A 568 39.63 -1.26 -2.40
CA ASN A 568 39.13 -1.21 -3.79
C ASN A 568 37.61 -1.05 -3.96
N LEU A 569 36.89 -0.70 -2.89
CA LEU A 569 35.47 -0.37 -2.98
C LEU A 569 35.31 1.03 -3.61
N ALA A 570 34.41 1.16 -4.59
CA ALA A 570 34.14 2.46 -5.22
C ALA A 570 33.66 3.49 -4.17
N SER A 571 34.04 4.75 -4.31
CA SER A 571 33.72 5.80 -3.33
C SER A 571 32.21 5.96 -3.12
N GLU A 572 31.42 5.90 -4.20
CA GLU A 572 29.96 5.95 -4.13
C GLU A 572 29.40 4.72 -3.39
N ALA A 573 29.84 3.52 -3.74
CA ALA A 573 29.41 2.27 -3.09
C ALA A 573 29.74 2.30 -1.59
N ARG A 574 30.94 2.75 -1.23
CA ARG A 574 31.37 2.91 0.18
C ARG A 574 30.46 3.84 0.94
N GLN A 575 30.18 5.02 0.37
CA GLN A 575 29.27 5.99 0.99
C GLN A 575 27.88 5.39 1.17
N LYS A 576 27.34 4.75 0.13
CA LYS A 576 26.01 4.15 0.17
C LYS A 576 25.89 3.00 1.16
N LEU A 577 26.88 2.13 1.23
CA LEU A 577 26.91 1.05 2.22
C LEU A 577 26.99 1.58 3.67
N LYS A 578 27.72 2.66 3.89
CA LYS A 578 27.77 3.35 5.21
C LYS A 578 26.44 4.00 5.58
N GLU A 579 25.76 4.63 4.61
CA GLU A 579 24.44 5.26 4.83
C GLU A 579 23.35 4.23 5.11
N VAL A 580 23.27 3.17 4.32
CA VAL A 580 22.19 2.17 4.37
C VAL A 580 22.42 1.11 5.43
N ARG A 581 23.68 0.72 5.67
CA ARG A 581 24.04 -0.37 6.59
C ARG A 581 23.24 -1.65 6.32
N PRO A 582 23.39 -2.25 5.10
CA PRO A 582 22.65 -3.45 4.74
C PRO A 582 22.99 -4.62 5.67
N LEU A 583 21.99 -5.44 5.99
CA LEU A 583 22.15 -6.58 6.90
C LEU A 583 22.72 -7.82 6.21
N ASN A 584 22.60 -7.91 4.87
CA ASN A 584 23.07 -9.05 4.10
C ASN A 584 23.47 -8.64 2.67
N ILE A 585 24.12 -9.55 1.95
CA ILE A 585 24.60 -9.31 0.60
C ILE A 585 23.46 -9.01 -0.39
N ALA A 586 22.30 -9.66 -0.25
CA ALA A 586 21.17 -9.39 -1.14
C ALA A 586 20.65 -7.95 -0.99
N GLN A 587 20.62 -7.41 0.22
CA GLN A 587 20.31 -5.99 0.43
C GLN A 587 21.37 -5.08 -0.18
N ALA A 588 22.66 -5.40 -0.01
CA ALA A 588 23.75 -4.63 -0.58
C ALA A 588 23.66 -4.57 -2.12
N ILE A 589 23.32 -5.67 -2.80
CA ILE A 589 23.11 -5.74 -4.26
C ILE A 589 22.00 -4.76 -4.73
N ARG A 590 20.98 -4.53 -3.92
CA ARG A 590 19.81 -3.69 -4.26
C ARG A 590 20.04 -2.20 -4.03
N ILE A 591 21.13 -1.81 -3.36
CA ILE A 591 21.44 -0.40 -3.11
C ILE A 591 21.87 0.27 -4.42
N SER A 592 21.20 1.37 -4.77
CA SER A 592 21.58 2.18 -5.92
C SER A 592 22.99 2.78 -5.72
N GLY A 593 23.88 2.63 -6.69
CA GLY A 593 25.27 3.05 -6.61
C GLY A 593 26.24 1.96 -6.12
N VAL A 594 25.75 0.77 -5.78
CA VAL A 594 26.56 -0.43 -5.51
C VAL A 594 26.49 -1.36 -6.71
N ASN A 595 27.60 -1.64 -7.34
CA ASN A 595 27.67 -2.46 -8.56
C ASN A 595 28.15 -3.90 -8.27
N PRO A 596 28.03 -4.84 -9.23
CA PRO A 596 28.46 -6.24 -9.01
C PRO A 596 29.94 -6.40 -8.65
N ALA A 597 30.82 -5.50 -9.10
CA ALA A 597 32.24 -5.54 -8.73
C ALA A 597 32.44 -5.20 -7.25
N ASP A 598 31.73 -4.17 -6.75
CA ASP A 598 31.73 -3.81 -5.33
C ASP A 598 31.24 -4.96 -4.44
N ILE A 599 30.19 -5.68 -4.87
CA ILE A 599 29.69 -6.86 -4.17
C ILE A 599 30.73 -7.99 -4.14
N SER A 600 31.43 -8.22 -5.24
CA SER A 600 32.50 -9.24 -5.29
C SER A 600 33.62 -8.90 -4.33
N ILE A 601 34.03 -7.64 -4.27
CA ILE A 601 35.05 -7.13 -3.33
C ILE A 601 34.57 -7.31 -1.88
N LEU A 602 33.34 -6.94 -1.59
CA LEU A 602 32.76 -7.08 -0.26
C LEU A 602 32.71 -8.55 0.18
N LEU A 603 32.29 -9.47 -0.69
CA LEU A 603 32.28 -10.91 -0.41
C LEU A 603 33.68 -11.47 -0.10
N VAL A 604 34.70 -11.05 -0.85
CA VAL A 604 36.09 -11.45 -0.58
C VAL A 604 36.55 -10.93 0.78
N TYR A 605 36.22 -9.68 1.11
CA TYR A 605 36.57 -9.08 2.39
C TYR A 605 35.88 -9.80 3.55
N LEU A 606 34.57 -10.09 3.43
CA LEU A 606 33.79 -10.80 4.45
C LEU A 606 34.33 -12.20 4.71
N ARG A 607 34.66 -12.94 3.65
CA ARG A 607 35.30 -14.28 3.80
C ARG A 607 36.62 -14.21 4.53
N LYS A 608 37.45 -13.20 4.23
CA LYS A 608 38.80 -13.09 4.79
C LYS A 608 38.80 -12.68 6.27
N PHE A 609 37.90 -11.80 6.68
CA PHE A 609 37.94 -11.16 8.00
C PHE A 609 36.81 -11.57 8.94
N TYR A 610 35.71 -12.14 8.41
CA TYR A 610 34.52 -12.49 9.21
C TYR A 610 34.05 -13.93 9.01
N ASN A 611 34.71 -14.73 8.19
CA ASN A 611 34.36 -16.13 7.87
C ASN A 611 32.92 -16.32 7.32
N VAL A 612 32.39 -15.35 6.56
CA VAL A 612 31.04 -15.37 5.98
C VAL A 612 31.05 -15.90 4.54
#